data_b2d683d9ec1145ae20e080a74a9d1b1e
#
_entry.id   b2d683d9ec1145ae20e080a74a9d1b1e
#
_cell.length_a   1.000
_cell.length_b   1.000
_cell.length_c   1.000
_cell.angle_alpha   90.00
_cell.angle_beta   90.00
_cell.angle_gamma   90.00
#
_symmetry.space_group_name_H-M   'P 1'
#
loop_
_entity.id
_entity.type
_entity.pdbx_description
1 polymer ?
#
loop_
_entity_poly.entity_id
_entity_poly.type
_entity_poly.pdbx_seq_one_letter_code
_entity_poly.pdbx_strand_id
1 'polypeptide(L)'
;FLVTRTGIPPFIATLGMMVSARGLAQYYTQGNPISFLSDSFTAIGQGAMPVIIFFVIAAVFHIALKHTRYGKYVYAIGGNMTSAKVSGINVNKYLVIVYTIAGALSGLAGVVLAARVSSGQSSMGMSYELDAIAAAVIGGSSLMGGVGRITGTLIGAMILGLIKSGFTFVGVDAYVQDIIKGIIIVAAVTIDMRRNR
;
A
#
# COMPACT_ATOMS: atom_id res chain seq x y z
N PHE A 1 4.57 -9.49 13.95
CA PHE A 1 4.78 -9.97 15.31
C PHE A 1 3.60 -9.61 16.23
N LEU A 2 3.20 -8.33 16.35
CA LEU A 2 2.06 -7.91 17.17
C LEU A 2 0.79 -8.68 16.83
N VAL A 3 0.39 -8.73 15.58
CA VAL A 3 -0.82 -9.42 15.12
C VAL A 3 -0.76 -10.94 15.42
N THR A 4 0.41 -11.55 15.21
CA THR A 4 0.55 -13.02 15.31
C THR A 4 0.73 -13.56 16.73
N ARG A 5 1.29 -12.75 17.65
CA ARG A 5 1.56 -13.16 19.03
C ARG A 5 0.52 -12.65 20.03
N THR A 6 0.07 -11.40 19.87
CA THR A 6 -0.87 -10.79 20.82
C THR A 6 -2.33 -10.89 20.39
N GLY A 7 -2.60 -11.25 19.12
CA GLY A 7 -3.97 -11.34 18.60
C GLY A 7 -4.67 -10.00 18.40
N ILE A 8 -3.94 -8.88 18.44
CA ILE A 8 -4.51 -7.56 18.21
C ILE A 8 -5.06 -7.48 16.77
N PRO A 9 -6.24 -6.85 16.56
CA PRO A 9 -6.77 -6.64 15.22
C PRO A 9 -5.74 -5.98 14.29
N PRO A 10 -5.54 -6.50 13.08
CA PRO A 10 -4.52 -6.04 12.13
C PRO A 10 -4.56 -4.54 11.89
N PHE A 11 -5.75 -3.97 11.73
CA PHE A 11 -5.94 -2.56 11.49
C PHE A 11 -5.38 -1.68 12.63
N ILE A 12 -5.66 -2.07 13.89
CA ILE A 12 -5.17 -1.33 15.07
C ILE A 12 -3.65 -1.43 15.16
N ALA A 13 -3.09 -2.62 14.93
CA ALA A 13 -1.64 -2.83 14.98
C ALA A 13 -0.91 -1.98 13.93
N THR A 14 -1.39 -1.95 12.68
CA THR A 14 -0.77 -1.17 11.59
C THR A 14 -0.94 0.33 11.79
N LEU A 15 -2.10 0.78 12.27
CA LEU A 15 -2.36 2.18 12.57
C LEU A 15 -1.46 2.68 13.71
N GLY A 16 -1.33 1.90 14.79
CA GLY A 16 -0.42 2.20 15.89
C GLY A 16 1.04 2.30 15.44
N MET A 17 1.50 1.37 14.58
CA MET A 17 2.85 1.43 14.00
C MET A 17 3.06 2.63 13.09
N MET A 18 2.05 3.01 12.30
CA MET A 18 2.11 4.21 11.44
C MET A 18 2.29 5.47 12.27
N VAL A 19 1.48 5.65 13.33
CA VAL A 19 1.58 6.81 14.22
C VAL A 19 2.93 6.84 14.94
N SER A 20 3.39 5.69 15.43
CA SER A 20 4.69 5.57 16.10
C SER A 20 5.85 5.91 15.16
N ALA A 21 5.85 5.39 13.94
CA ALA A 21 6.88 5.66 12.94
C ALA A 21 6.91 7.17 12.56
N ARG A 22 5.73 7.77 12.39
CA ARG A 22 5.61 9.21 12.13
C ARG A 22 6.12 10.04 13.31
N GLY A 23 5.76 9.67 14.54
CA GLY A 23 6.24 10.33 15.76
C GLY A 23 7.77 10.26 15.89
N LEU A 24 8.37 9.10 15.60
CA LEU A 24 9.82 8.93 15.55
C LEU A 24 10.47 9.81 14.48
N ALA A 25 9.90 9.88 13.29
CA ALA A 25 10.40 10.74 12.23
C ALA A 25 10.34 12.22 12.64
N GLN A 26 9.23 12.67 13.23
CA GLN A 26 9.08 14.04 13.75
C GLN A 26 10.05 14.35 14.89
N TYR A 27 10.22 13.42 15.82
CA TYR A 27 11.17 13.57 16.91
C TYR A 27 12.60 13.72 16.39
N TYR A 28 13.01 12.88 15.44
CA TYR A 28 14.36 12.93 14.86
C TYR A 28 14.60 14.22 14.06
N THR A 29 13.63 14.67 13.29
CA THR A 29 13.76 15.88 12.45
C THR A 29 13.36 17.17 13.17
N GLN A 30 12.86 17.07 14.42
CA GLN A 30 12.25 18.19 15.15
C GLN A 30 11.18 18.93 14.33
N GLY A 31 10.47 18.17 13.46
CA GLY A 31 9.45 18.71 12.58
C GLY A 31 9.96 19.46 11.35
N ASN A 32 11.27 19.62 11.21
CA ASN A 32 11.87 20.35 10.09
C ASN A 32 12.03 19.42 8.86
N PRO A 33 11.85 19.94 7.65
CA PRO A 33 12.18 19.20 6.43
C PRO A 33 13.70 19.03 6.29
N ILE A 34 14.13 17.83 5.87
CA ILE A 34 15.52 17.55 5.50
C ILE A 34 15.66 17.88 4.02
N SER A 35 16.40 18.94 3.71
CA SER A 35 16.71 19.40 2.36
C SER A 35 18.15 19.07 2.00
N PHE A 36 18.55 19.39 0.76
CA PHE A 36 19.91 19.16 0.23
C PHE A 36 20.30 17.68 0.20
N LEU A 37 19.40 16.83 -0.29
CA LEU A 37 19.69 15.43 -0.54
C LEU A 37 20.71 15.31 -1.68
N SER A 38 21.60 14.29 -1.59
CA SER A 38 22.63 14.08 -2.62
C SER A 38 22.02 13.81 -4.01
N ASP A 39 22.73 14.20 -5.06
CA ASP A 39 22.29 13.98 -6.44
C ASP A 39 22.07 12.49 -6.75
N SER A 40 22.91 11.62 -6.20
CA SER A 40 22.77 10.18 -6.34
C SER A 40 21.47 9.65 -5.71
N PHE A 41 20.99 10.26 -4.62
CA PHE A 41 19.73 9.89 -3.99
C PHE A 41 18.55 10.42 -4.81
N THR A 42 18.60 11.69 -5.22
CA THR A 42 17.50 12.31 -5.99
C THR A 42 17.31 11.67 -7.35
N ALA A 43 18.38 11.11 -7.95
CA ALA A 43 18.32 10.37 -9.21
C ALA A 43 17.33 9.19 -9.16
N ILE A 44 17.11 8.55 -7.98
CA ILE A 44 16.15 7.46 -7.80
C ILE A 44 14.71 7.94 -8.05
N GLY A 45 14.43 9.19 -7.72
CA GLY A 45 13.08 9.80 -7.87
C GLY A 45 12.84 10.53 -9.19
N GLN A 46 13.86 10.65 -10.06
CA GLN A 46 13.81 11.45 -11.28
C GLN A 46 13.66 10.60 -12.54
N GLY A 47 13.20 11.24 -13.60
CA GLY A 47 13.06 10.62 -14.92
C GLY A 47 12.16 9.39 -14.92
N ALA A 48 12.62 8.32 -15.57
CA ALA A 48 11.88 7.07 -15.69
C ALA A 48 12.08 6.10 -14.50
N MET A 49 12.99 6.39 -13.56
CA MET A 49 13.35 5.47 -12.47
C MET A 49 12.17 5.06 -11.59
N PRO A 50 11.28 5.96 -11.11
CA PRO A 50 10.11 5.56 -10.32
C PRO A 50 9.19 4.60 -11.07
N VAL A 51 9.03 4.81 -12.39
CA VAL A 51 8.18 3.97 -13.24
C VAL A 51 8.83 2.59 -13.41
N ILE A 52 10.14 2.52 -13.62
CA ILE A 52 10.88 1.26 -13.73
C ILE A 52 10.77 0.48 -12.43
N ILE A 53 11.02 1.12 -11.27
CA ILE A 53 10.90 0.51 -9.95
C ILE A 53 9.49 -0.06 -9.75
N PHE A 54 8.47 0.71 -10.09
CA PHE A 54 7.07 0.30 -9.98
C PHE A 54 6.77 -0.95 -10.79
N PHE A 55 7.14 -0.98 -12.07
CA PHE A 55 6.89 -2.15 -12.94
C PHE A 55 7.72 -3.37 -12.55
N VAL A 56 8.97 -3.19 -12.14
CA VAL A 56 9.82 -4.30 -11.66
C VAL A 56 9.21 -4.93 -10.41
N ILE A 57 8.81 -4.15 -9.42
CA ILE A 57 8.15 -4.64 -8.21
C ILE A 57 6.85 -5.35 -8.57
N ALA A 58 6.02 -4.75 -9.43
CA ALA A 58 4.78 -5.35 -9.87
C ALA A 58 4.99 -6.70 -10.57
N ALA A 59 6.00 -6.82 -11.44
CA ALA A 59 6.34 -8.06 -12.10
C ALA A 59 6.81 -9.13 -11.11
N VAL A 60 7.69 -8.78 -10.18
CA VAL A 60 8.18 -9.69 -9.13
C VAL A 60 7.03 -10.23 -8.29
N PHE A 61 6.14 -9.36 -7.81
CA PHE A 61 5.00 -9.79 -6.99
C PHE A 61 3.91 -10.49 -7.81
N HIS A 62 3.75 -10.15 -9.09
CA HIS A 62 2.86 -10.90 -9.98
C HIS A 62 3.32 -12.35 -10.09
N ILE A 63 4.62 -12.58 -10.33
CA ILE A 63 5.19 -13.92 -10.41
C ILE A 63 5.09 -14.62 -9.06
N ALA A 64 5.44 -13.93 -7.96
CA ALA A 64 5.39 -14.48 -6.61
C ALA A 64 3.98 -14.95 -6.23
N LEU A 65 2.95 -14.14 -6.48
CA LEU A 65 1.58 -14.50 -6.13
C LEU A 65 0.95 -15.53 -7.07
N LYS A 66 1.24 -15.48 -8.38
CA LYS A 66 0.60 -16.34 -9.36
C LYS A 66 1.29 -17.72 -9.50
N HIS A 67 2.62 -17.76 -9.42
CA HIS A 67 3.40 -18.93 -9.83
C HIS A 67 4.14 -19.62 -8.68
N THR A 68 4.06 -19.13 -7.43
CA THR A 68 4.79 -19.74 -6.32
C THR A 68 3.87 -20.36 -5.25
N ARG A 69 4.44 -21.22 -4.41
CA ARG A 69 3.76 -21.75 -3.22
C ARG A 69 3.38 -20.66 -2.24
N TYR A 70 4.19 -19.59 -2.18
CA TYR A 70 3.91 -18.43 -1.35
C TYR A 70 2.54 -17.83 -1.67
N GLY A 71 2.26 -17.55 -2.95
CA GLY A 71 0.98 -16.99 -3.37
C GLY A 71 -0.20 -17.91 -3.04
N LYS A 72 -0.07 -19.22 -3.32
CA LYS A 72 -1.11 -20.20 -2.98
C LYS A 72 -1.47 -20.18 -1.48
N TYR A 73 -0.47 -20.11 -0.61
CA TYR A 73 -0.69 -20.06 0.84
C TYR A 73 -1.28 -18.72 1.29
N VAL A 74 -0.83 -17.60 0.72
CA VAL A 74 -1.39 -16.27 1.02
C VAL A 74 -2.88 -16.22 0.65
N TYR A 75 -3.27 -16.71 -0.53
CA TYR A 75 -4.67 -16.77 -0.95
C TYR A 75 -5.49 -17.73 -0.07
N ALA A 76 -4.95 -18.89 0.29
CA ALA A 76 -5.62 -19.86 1.17
C ALA A 76 -5.87 -19.26 2.57
N ILE A 77 -4.88 -18.60 3.15
CA ILE A 77 -5.00 -17.94 4.47
C ILE A 77 -6.02 -16.79 4.40
N GLY A 78 -5.99 -16.00 3.33
CA GLY A 78 -6.94 -14.89 3.13
C GLY A 78 -8.37 -15.37 2.94
N GLY A 79 -8.58 -16.51 2.29
CA GLY A 79 -9.91 -17.09 2.07
C GLY A 79 -10.52 -17.71 3.33
N ASN A 80 -9.76 -18.55 4.04
CA ASN A 80 -10.18 -19.12 5.32
C ASN A 80 -8.96 -19.52 6.15
N MET A 81 -8.67 -18.70 7.15
CA MET A 81 -7.52 -18.89 8.03
C MET A 81 -7.58 -20.21 8.82
N THR A 82 -8.76 -20.61 9.27
CA THR A 82 -8.95 -21.83 10.04
C THR A 82 -8.71 -23.07 9.17
N SER A 83 -9.29 -23.10 7.99
CA SER A 83 -9.09 -24.18 7.02
C SER A 83 -7.63 -24.29 6.58
N ALA A 84 -6.96 -23.15 6.34
CA ALA A 84 -5.54 -23.12 6.01
C ALA A 84 -4.67 -23.72 7.13
N LYS A 85 -4.98 -23.39 8.40
CA LYS A 85 -4.29 -23.95 9.57
C LYS A 85 -4.47 -25.45 9.70
N VAL A 86 -5.69 -25.96 9.52
CA VAL A 86 -5.99 -27.40 9.56
C VAL A 86 -5.28 -28.14 8.43
N SER A 87 -5.12 -27.50 7.27
CA SER A 87 -4.36 -28.04 6.12
C SER A 87 -2.83 -28.00 6.31
N GLY A 88 -2.34 -27.67 7.50
CA GLY A 88 -0.90 -27.69 7.84
C GLY A 88 -0.14 -26.42 7.42
N ILE A 89 -0.81 -25.36 6.98
CA ILE A 89 -0.15 -24.12 6.62
C ILE A 89 0.18 -23.33 7.90
N ASN A 90 1.46 -22.94 8.04
CA ASN A 90 1.88 -22.10 9.17
C ASN A 90 1.44 -20.65 8.95
N VAL A 91 0.21 -20.34 9.37
CA VAL A 91 -0.44 -19.02 9.20
C VAL A 91 0.42 -17.88 9.77
N ASN A 92 0.96 -18.05 10.99
CA ASN A 92 1.75 -17.01 11.65
C ASN A 92 3.00 -16.64 10.84
N LYS A 93 3.69 -17.63 10.28
CA LYS A 93 4.86 -17.39 9.42
C LYS A 93 4.50 -16.53 8.21
N TYR A 94 3.43 -16.88 7.51
CA TYR A 94 3.03 -16.15 6.30
C TYR A 94 2.49 -14.75 6.63
N LEU A 95 1.77 -14.56 7.72
CA LEU A 95 1.36 -13.23 8.19
C LEU A 95 2.58 -12.34 8.46
N VAL A 96 3.59 -12.85 9.18
CA VAL A 96 4.82 -12.09 9.44
C VAL A 96 5.50 -11.70 8.13
N ILE A 97 5.63 -12.62 7.17
CA ILE A 97 6.23 -12.36 5.86
C ILE A 97 5.46 -11.25 5.12
N VAL A 98 4.12 -11.35 5.06
CA VAL A 98 3.28 -10.36 4.37
C VAL A 98 3.45 -8.96 4.97
N TYR A 99 3.39 -8.82 6.30
CA TYR A 99 3.59 -7.52 6.94
C TYR A 99 5.01 -6.98 6.79
N THR A 100 6.02 -7.85 6.80
CA THR A 100 7.42 -7.44 6.55
C THR A 100 7.59 -6.92 5.13
N ILE A 101 7.04 -7.61 4.14
CA ILE A 101 7.04 -7.18 2.74
C ILE A 101 6.30 -5.85 2.59
N ALA A 102 5.11 -5.72 3.18
CA ALA A 102 4.34 -4.47 3.13
C ALA A 102 5.12 -3.30 3.73
N GLY A 103 5.77 -3.49 4.88
CA GLY A 103 6.62 -2.47 5.50
C GLY A 103 7.84 -2.11 4.65
N ALA A 104 8.52 -3.09 4.06
CA ALA A 104 9.66 -2.85 3.18
C ALA A 104 9.25 -2.06 1.92
N LEU A 105 8.12 -2.42 1.30
CA LEU A 105 7.60 -1.71 0.13
C LEU A 105 7.14 -0.29 0.48
N SER A 106 6.54 -0.09 1.65
CA SER A 106 6.18 1.25 2.14
C SER A 106 7.42 2.11 2.37
N GLY A 107 8.48 1.55 2.96
CA GLY A 107 9.77 2.22 3.11
C GLY A 107 10.38 2.61 1.76
N LEU A 108 10.38 1.69 0.79
CA LEU A 108 10.86 1.97 -0.56
C LEU A 108 10.04 3.08 -1.25
N ALA A 109 8.71 3.05 -1.11
CA ALA A 109 7.84 4.11 -1.63
C ALA A 109 8.18 5.47 -1.00
N GLY A 110 8.46 5.51 0.31
CA GLY A 110 8.92 6.72 1.01
C GLY A 110 10.25 7.24 0.48
N VAL A 111 11.22 6.35 0.21
CA VAL A 111 12.52 6.72 -0.40
C VAL A 111 12.31 7.32 -1.79
N VAL A 112 11.52 6.68 -2.65
CA VAL A 112 11.23 7.19 -4.01
C VAL A 112 10.50 8.54 -3.95
N LEU A 113 9.57 8.70 -3.01
CA LEU A 113 8.83 9.96 -2.84
C LEU A 113 9.75 11.09 -2.35
N ALA A 114 10.60 10.85 -1.35
CA ALA A 114 11.57 11.82 -0.86
C ALA A 114 12.59 12.21 -1.94
N ALA A 115 13.07 11.23 -2.72
CA ALA A 115 13.94 11.47 -3.86
C ALA A 115 13.27 12.32 -4.95
N ARG A 116 11.99 12.07 -5.22
CA ARG A 116 11.21 12.81 -6.22
C ARG A 116 11.00 14.27 -5.85
N VAL A 117 10.78 14.57 -4.58
CA VAL A 117 10.54 15.91 -4.05
C VAL A 117 11.86 16.59 -3.63
N SER A 118 12.97 15.86 -3.67
CA SER A 118 14.30 16.32 -3.21
C SER A 118 14.28 16.83 -1.75
N SER A 119 13.36 16.30 -0.95
CA SER A 119 13.19 16.67 0.46
C SER A 119 12.56 15.52 1.25
N GLY A 120 13.00 15.33 2.48
CA GLY A 120 12.40 14.40 3.44
C GLY A 120 11.56 15.17 4.46
N GLN A 121 10.25 14.91 4.50
CA GLN A 121 9.34 15.52 5.47
C GLN A 121 8.52 14.44 6.18
N SER A 122 8.34 14.58 7.49
CA SER A 122 7.57 13.63 8.30
C SER A 122 6.06 13.62 7.97
N SER A 123 5.53 14.68 7.37
CA SER A 123 4.14 14.78 6.90
C SER A 123 3.93 14.28 5.47
N MET A 124 5.00 13.91 4.77
CA MET A 124 4.92 13.45 3.38
C MET A 124 4.19 12.11 3.29
N GLY A 125 3.39 11.94 2.24
CA GLY A 125 2.63 10.71 2.01
C GLY A 125 1.40 10.54 2.91
N MET A 126 0.94 11.56 3.60
CA MET A 126 -0.35 11.51 4.32
C MET A 126 -1.48 11.15 3.36
N SER A 127 -2.37 10.26 3.82
CA SER A 127 -3.51 9.74 3.05
C SER A 127 -3.16 8.85 1.84
N TYR A 128 -1.88 8.56 1.58
CA TYR A 128 -1.48 7.64 0.50
C TYR A 128 -1.90 6.19 0.79
N GLU A 129 -2.07 5.84 2.08
CA GLU A 129 -2.66 4.56 2.49
C GLU A 129 -4.07 4.39 1.94
N LEU A 130 -4.87 5.45 1.91
CA LEU A 130 -6.23 5.42 1.35
C LEU A 130 -6.21 5.28 -0.18
N ASP A 131 -5.28 5.96 -0.85
CA ASP A 131 -5.08 5.83 -2.29
C ASP A 131 -4.67 4.39 -2.66
N ALA A 132 -3.78 3.77 -1.87
CA ALA A 132 -3.34 2.40 -2.09
C ALA A 132 -4.48 1.38 -1.87
N ILE A 133 -5.29 1.56 -0.82
CA ILE A 133 -6.49 0.73 -0.56
C ILE A 133 -7.47 0.88 -1.72
N ALA A 134 -7.79 2.12 -2.13
CA ALA A 134 -8.70 2.38 -3.23
C ALA A 134 -8.20 1.74 -4.55
N ALA A 135 -6.90 1.86 -4.87
CA ALA A 135 -6.30 1.23 -6.04
C ALA A 135 -6.46 -0.30 -6.01
N ALA A 136 -6.23 -0.92 -4.85
CA ALA A 136 -6.35 -2.36 -4.68
C ALA A 136 -7.81 -2.84 -4.84
N VAL A 137 -8.77 -2.13 -4.23
CA VAL A 137 -10.20 -2.49 -4.28
C VAL A 137 -10.79 -2.26 -5.68
N ILE A 138 -10.53 -1.11 -6.30
CA ILE A 138 -10.93 -0.83 -7.69
C ILE A 138 -10.31 -1.86 -8.64
N GLY A 139 -9.08 -2.28 -8.35
CA GLY A 139 -8.37 -3.35 -9.07
C GLY A 139 -8.92 -4.75 -8.83
N GLY A 140 -9.96 -4.92 -7.99
CA GLY A 140 -10.64 -6.19 -7.73
C GLY A 140 -9.97 -7.06 -6.66
N SER A 141 -9.14 -6.47 -5.79
CA SER A 141 -8.66 -7.14 -4.57
C SER A 141 -9.68 -6.99 -3.47
N SER A 142 -10.12 -8.12 -2.89
CA SER A 142 -11.11 -8.12 -1.80
C SER A 142 -10.49 -7.75 -0.46
N LEU A 143 -11.14 -6.87 0.27
CA LEU A 143 -10.79 -6.54 1.66
C LEU A 143 -11.11 -7.68 2.64
N MET A 144 -12.00 -8.58 2.27
CA MET A 144 -12.30 -9.78 3.05
C MET A 144 -11.23 -10.86 2.89
N GLY A 145 -10.31 -10.70 1.95
CA GLY A 145 -9.20 -11.61 1.67
C GLY A 145 -9.51 -12.67 0.63
N GLY A 146 -8.52 -13.52 0.35
CA GLY A 146 -8.64 -14.68 -0.55
C GLY A 146 -8.67 -14.37 -2.05
N VAL A 147 -8.96 -13.14 -2.44
CA VAL A 147 -9.07 -12.72 -3.84
C VAL A 147 -8.26 -11.44 -4.09
N GLY A 148 -7.50 -11.43 -5.16
CA GLY A 148 -6.75 -10.25 -5.60
C GLY A 148 -5.81 -10.58 -6.75
N ARG A 149 -5.40 -9.55 -7.49
CA ARG A 149 -4.46 -9.69 -8.61
C ARG A 149 -3.60 -8.44 -8.72
N ILE A 150 -2.29 -8.61 -8.90
CA ILE A 150 -1.38 -7.47 -9.11
C ILE A 150 -1.76 -6.67 -10.36
N THR A 151 -2.10 -7.35 -11.46
CA THR A 151 -2.54 -6.67 -12.70
C THR A 151 -3.78 -5.82 -12.48
N GLY A 152 -4.74 -6.29 -11.67
CA GLY A 152 -5.90 -5.50 -11.28
C GLY A 152 -5.51 -4.27 -10.49
N THR A 153 -4.68 -4.42 -9.46
CA THR A 153 -4.18 -3.30 -8.64
C THR A 153 -3.41 -2.27 -9.48
N LEU A 154 -2.62 -2.71 -10.48
CA LEU A 154 -1.97 -1.82 -11.43
C LEU A 154 -2.99 -0.96 -12.19
N ILE A 155 -4.02 -1.58 -12.74
CA ILE A 155 -5.10 -0.89 -13.46
C ILE A 155 -5.82 0.08 -12.52
N GLY A 156 -6.15 -0.34 -11.29
CA GLY A 156 -6.76 0.51 -10.28
C GLY A 156 -5.92 1.74 -9.93
N ALA A 157 -4.60 1.55 -9.77
CA ALA A 157 -3.67 2.65 -9.52
C ALA A 157 -3.60 3.63 -10.71
N MET A 158 -3.59 3.12 -11.95
CA MET A 158 -3.63 3.95 -13.15
C MET A 158 -4.93 4.76 -13.25
N ILE A 159 -6.08 4.13 -12.98
CA ILE A 159 -7.38 4.81 -12.99
C ILE A 159 -7.39 5.94 -11.96
N LEU A 160 -6.97 5.70 -10.72
CA LEU A 160 -6.90 6.74 -9.69
C LEU A 160 -5.92 7.85 -10.05
N GLY A 161 -4.77 7.50 -10.62
CA GLY A 161 -3.80 8.47 -11.11
C GLY A 161 -4.36 9.37 -12.20
N LEU A 162 -5.10 8.79 -13.17
CA LEU A 162 -5.77 9.54 -14.23
C LEU A 162 -6.88 10.45 -13.67
N ILE A 163 -7.69 9.98 -12.74
CA ILE A 163 -8.73 10.79 -12.09
C ILE A 163 -8.09 11.97 -11.37
N LYS A 164 -7.04 11.74 -10.58
CA LYS A 164 -6.34 12.78 -9.82
C LYS A 164 -5.68 13.81 -10.76
N SER A 165 -5.02 13.35 -11.81
CA SER A 165 -4.44 14.22 -12.82
C SER A 165 -5.50 15.03 -13.56
N GLY A 166 -6.64 14.42 -13.91
CA GLY A 166 -7.78 15.09 -14.53
C GLY A 166 -8.35 16.20 -13.65
N PHE A 167 -8.56 15.93 -12.36
CA PHE A 167 -9.03 16.94 -11.42
C PHE A 167 -8.06 18.12 -11.30
N THR A 168 -6.77 17.82 -11.22
CA THR A 168 -5.74 18.88 -11.17
C THR A 168 -5.72 19.70 -12.45
N PHE A 169 -5.89 19.07 -13.62
CA PHE A 169 -5.93 19.76 -14.91
C PHE A 169 -7.15 20.68 -15.05
N VAL A 170 -8.32 20.26 -14.54
CA VAL A 170 -9.55 21.07 -14.54
C VAL A 170 -9.53 22.16 -13.45
N GLY A 171 -8.53 22.15 -12.55
CA GLY A 171 -8.42 23.13 -11.47
C GLY A 171 -9.36 22.85 -10.29
N VAL A 172 -9.79 21.59 -10.10
CA VAL A 172 -10.61 21.21 -8.94
C VAL A 172 -9.79 21.34 -7.66
N ASP A 173 -10.35 22.01 -6.68
CA ASP A 173 -9.74 22.21 -5.36
C ASP A 173 -9.35 20.89 -4.70
N ALA A 174 -8.19 20.86 -4.01
CA ALA A 174 -7.65 19.67 -3.36
C ALA A 174 -8.62 19.09 -2.31
N TYR A 175 -9.35 19.94 -1.59
CA TYR A 175 -10.33 19.48 -0.59
C TYR A 175 -11.51 18.76 -1.24
N VAL A 176 -11.95 19.22 -2.42
CA VAL A 176 -13.01 18.55 -3.19
C VAL A 176 -12.52 17.21 -3.74
N GLN A 177 -11.24 17.14 -4.16
CA GLN A 177 -10.63 15.87 -4.58
C GLN A 177 -10.63 14.84 -3.44
N ASP A 178 -10.33 15.25 -2.19
CA ASP A 178 -10.35 14.36 -1.03
C ASP A 178 -11.77 13.88 -0.68
N ILE A 179 -12.79 14.73 -0.81
CA ILE A 179 -14.20 14.33 -0.64
C ILE A 179 -14.59 13.27 -1.67
N ILE A 180 -14.29 13.50 -2.94
CA ILE A 180 -14.60 12.57 -4.03
C ILE A 180 -13.86 11.23 -3.81
N LYS A 181 -12.60 11.26 -3.41
CA LYS A 181 -11.82 10.08 -3.05
C LYS A 181 -12.50 9.26 -1.95
N GLY A 182 -12.95 9.92 -0.87
CA GLY A 182 -13.69 9.26 0.20
C GLY A 182 -14.94 8.55 -0.30
N ILE A 183 -15.73 9.20 -1.15
CA ILE A 183 -16.93 8.62 -1.76
C ILE A 183 -16.57 7.40 -2.63
N ILE A 184 -15.52 7.50 -3.45
CA ILE A 184 -15.07 6.39 -4.31
C ILE A 184 -14.67 5.18 -3.46
N ILE A 185 -13.94 5.39 -2.35
CA ILE A 185 -13.52 4.31 -1.46
C ILE A 185 -14.74 3.62 -0.85
N VAL A 186 -15.69 4.37 -0.30
CA VAL A 186 -16.92 3.81 0.30
C VAL A 186 -17.72 3.03 -0.73
N ALA A 187 -17.90 3.58 -1.93
CA ALA A 187 -18.61 2.90 -3.00
C ALA A 187 -17.91 1.58 -3.41
N ALA A 188 -16.59 1.63 -3.62
CA ALA A 188 -15.81 0.45 -4.00
C ALA A 188 -15.88 -0.65 -2.94
N VAL A 189 -15.72 -0.30 -1.66
CA VAL A 189 -15.83 -1.26 -0.54
C VAL A 189 -17.23 -1.83 -0.43
N THR A 190 -18.27 -1.01 -0.61
CA THR A 190 -19.66 -1.47 -0.57
C THR A 190 -19.96 -2.49 -1.67
N ILE A 191 -19.44 -2.26 -2.87
CA ILE A 191 -19.58 -3.19 -4.00
C ILE A 191 -18.82 -4.49 -3.70
N ASP A 192 -17.58 -4.42 -3.18
CA ASP A 192 -16.81 -5.61 -2.81
C ASP A 192 -17.52 -6.46 -1.76
N MET A 193 -18.05 -5.84 -0.73
CA MET A 193 -18.81 -6.55 0.32
C MET A 193 -20.09 -7.21 -0.20
N ARG A 194 -20.79 -6.60 -1.16
CA ARG A 194 -21.98 -7.20 -1.78
C ARG A 194 -21.64 -8.39 -2.69
N ARG A 195 -20.50 -8.34 -3.36
CA ARG A 195 -20.04 -9.40 -4.26
C ARG A 195 -19.58 -10.66 -3.51
N ASN A 196 -19.14 -10.50 -2.28
CA ASN A 196 -18.58 -11.58 -1.45
C ASN A 196 -19.57 -12.12 -0.40
N ARG A 197 -20.81 -11.68 -0.44
CA ARG A 197 -21.97 -12.30 0.24
C ARG A 197 -22.63 -13.33 -0.66
#